data_51ad936ab3a4fcf994fe564a2ada96af
#
_entry.id   51ad936ab3a4fcf994fe564a2ada96af
#
_cell.length_a   1.000
_cell.length_b   1.000
_cell.length_c   1.000
_cell.angle_alpha   90.00
_cell.angle_beta   90.00
_cell.angle_gamma   90.00
#
_symmetry.space_group_name_H-M   'P 1'
#
loop_
_entity.id
_entity.type
_entity.pdbx_description
1 polymer ?
#
loop_
_entity_poly.entity_id
_entity_poly.type
_entity_poly.pdbx_seq_one_letter_code
_entity_poly.pdbx_strand_id
1 'polypeptide(L)'
;MQAVPSEFLEIDRKERANRPFFDLDLRPPQERTCDFDDVVISFDPERAMVEAARCIHCPDPAPCMLACPPHNDIPSAMWLIEQGRFTEAAEIYHKTSSLPEICGRVCPHEALCQGSCVLNKHHQPVQTGALETFAVDYQRRVSGYVIPVGIPSGKRVAIIGSGPAGLACAEQLARFGHEAVIFESKPAPGGLLVYGIPNFKLPKDVWLEKWEEFERAGVRFVPNSYIGKDKTIDGLFAEGFSAVFIGVGSEIDAKMEDTPGTDLPGVYEATDFLIRGNVDSDLLPEEMRRPLELGRRVVVIGGGDTASDCLRTALRLGAEEVTCLYRRTEKEMPGGKKDRQMAKDEGAKYRFLTQPVKFIAGADGKLAAVECIEMVLGEPDKKGRRRPVPVEGSNFSVACDTAILALGYWPDPIIGKTTPDLETHDWGLISVPNKATGATSRPGVFSGGDCVTGPDLVVTAMVAGRTAARAIHEYLEETAAEPAPDR
;
A
#
# COMPACT_ATOMS: atom_id res chain seq x y z
N MET A 1 13.00 -21.04 14.21
CA MET A 1 14.41 -20.76 14.60
C MET A 1 14.39 -19.59 15.57
N GLN A 2 15.15 -19.64 16.65
CA GLN A 2 15.35 -18.47 17.49
C GLN A 2 16.26 -17.49 16.75
N ALA A 3 16.03 -16.18 16.92
CA ALA A 3 16.94 -15.15 16.47
C ALA A 3 18.37 -15.50 16.96
N VAL A 4 19.39 -15.23 16.14
CA VAL A 4 20.77 -15.34 16.63
C VAL A 4 21.04 -14.11 17.48
N PRO A 5 21.16 -14.25 18.83
CA PRO A 5 21.38 -13.11 19.69
C PRO A 5 22.66 -12.39 19.29
N SER A 6 22.61 -11.09 19.11
CA SER A 6 23.75 -10.26 18.69
C SER A 6 24.95 -10.35 19.65
N GLU A 7 24.71 -10.75 20.89
CA GLU A 7 25.71 -10.95 21.96
C GLU A 7 26.61 -12.18 21.72
N PHE A 8 26.20 -13.13 20.89
CA PHE A 8 27.00 -14.32 20.57
C PHE A 8 27.80 -14.17 19.25
N LEU A 9 27.70 -13.03 18.58
CA LEU A 9 28.42 -12.78 17.34
C LEU A 9 29.68 -11.96 17.63
N GLU A 10 30.85 -12.56 17.40
CA GLU A 10 32.11 -11.81 17.30
C GLU A 10 32.11 -10.97 16.05
N ILE A 11 31.62 -9.74 16.16
CA ILE A 11 31.42 -8.82 15.02
C ILE A 11 32.32 -7.59 15.20
N ASP A 12 33.22 -7.37 14.24
CA ASP A 12 33.88 -6.07 14.08
C ASP A 12 32.90 -5.06 13.40
N ARG A 13 32.15 -4.35 14.23
CA ARG A 13 31.16 -3.36 13.76
C ARG A 13 31.79 -2.24 12.94
N LYS A 14 33.06 -1.88 13.22
CA LYS A 14 33.75 -0.82 12.52
C LYS A 14 34.18 -1.28 11.12
N GLU A 15 34.67 -2.49 11.02
CA GLU A 15 35.03 -3.11 9.74
C GLU A 15 33.76 -3.22 8.85
N ARG A 16 32.67 -3.76 9.37
CA ARG A 16 31.40 -3.93 8.65
C ARG A 16 30.81 -2.61 8.19
N ALA A 17 30.88 -1.56 8.99
CA ALA A 17 30.39 -0.23 8.62
C ALA A 17 31.17 0.38 7.45
N ASN A 18 32.42 -0.01 7.25
CA ASN A 18 33.29 0.47 6.16
C ASN A 18 33.28 -0.43 4.91
N ARG A 19 32.49 -1.50 4.89
CA ARG A 19 32.33 -2.35 3.70
C ARG A 19 31.71 -1.56 2.54
N PRO A 20 32.01 -1.92 1.30
CA PRO A 20 31.44 -1.27 0.12
C PRO A 20 29.91 -1.30 0.15
N PHE A 21 29.31 -0.17 -0.18
CA PHE A 21 27.87 -0.04 -0.36
C PHE A 21 27.52 -0.36 -1.81
N PHE A 22 26.47 -1.14 -2.01
CA PHE A 22 25.88 -1.39 -3.31
C PHE A 22 24.51 -0.70 -3.38
N ASP A 23 24.38 0.29 -4.25
CA ASP A 23 23.08 0.85 -4.54
C ASP A 23 22.26 -0.12 -5.39
N LEU A 24 20.96 0.07 -5.39
CA LEU A 24 20.07 -0.68 -6.27
C LEU A 24 20.30 -0.27 -7.71
N ASP A 25 20.49 -1.25 -8.57
CA ASP A 25 20.49 -1.01 -10.00
C ASP A 25 19.05 -0.75 -10.46
N LEU A 26 18.90 0.30 -11.22
CA LEU A 26 17.63 0.65 -11.85
C LEU A 26 17.77 0.53 -13.36
N ARG A 27 16.74 0.06 -14.02
CA ARG A 27 16.68 0.11 -15.49
C ARG A 27 16.87 1.56 -15.96
N PRO A 28 17.54 1.81 -17.10
CA PRO A 28 17.71 3.16 -17.64
C PRO A 28 16.36 3.90 -17.80
N PRO A 29 16.27 5.20 -17.49
CA PRO A 29 14.99 5.92 -17.54
C PRO A 29 14.25 5.82 -18.88
N GLN A 30 14.98 5.81 -19.99
CA GLN A 30 14.42 5.70 -21.34
C GLN A 30 13.79 4.32 -21.61
N GLU A 31 14.32 3.26 -20.99
CA GLU A 31 13.76 1.91 -21.10
C GLU A 31 12.54 1.75 -20.20
N ARG A 32 12.57 2.34 -18.99
CA ARG A 32 11.44 2.26 -18.03
C ARG A 32 10.13 2.81 -18.58
N THR A 33 10.20 3.82 -19.45
CA THR A 33 9.01 4.46 -20.04
C THR A 33 8.42 3.72 -21.23
N CYS A 34 9.08 2.65 -21.71
CA CYS A 34 8.63 1.88 -22.87
C CYS A 34 7.70 0.71 -22.49
N ASP A 35 7.67 0.34 -21.22
CA ASP A 35 6.90 -0.80 -20.71
C ASP A 35 6.45 -0.60 -19.26
N PHE A 36 5.79 -1.62 -18.69
CA PHE A 36 5.34 -1.64 -17.30
C PHE A 36 6.11 -2.64 -16.44
N ASP A 37 7.26 -3.11 -16.89
CA ASP A 37 8.10 -4.04 -16.13
C ASP A 37 8.71 -3.37 -14.90
N ASP A 38 9.11 -4.19 -13.91
CA ASP A 38 9.75 -3.73 -12.67
C ASP A 38 10.94 -2.82 -12.99
N VAL A 39 11.01 -1.67 -12.35
CA VAL A 39 12.08 -0.71 -12.56
C VAL A 39 13.34 -1.03 -11.77
N VAL A 40 13.24 -1.86 -10.74
CA VAL A 40 14.33 -2.24 -9.86
C VAL A 40 14.91 -3.56 -10.32
N ILE A 41 16.24 -3.59 -10.52
CA ILE A 41 16.97 -4.83 -10.78
C ILE A 41 17.35 -5.44 -9.44
N SER A 42 16.79 -6.63 -9.16
CA SER A 42 17.07 -7.35 -7.91
C SER A 42 18.55 -7.69 -7.77
N PHE A 43 19.03 -7.78 -6.54
CA PHE A 43 20.36 -8.29 -6.26
C PHE A 43 20.54 -9.72 -6.78
N ASP A 44 21.74 -10.01 -7.29
CA ASP A 44 22.21 -11.37 -7.39
C ASP A 44 22.67 -11.90 -6.02
N PRO A 45 22.87 -13.24 -5.87
CA PRO A 45 23.26 -13.82 -4.59
C PRO A 45 24.55 -13.25 -4.00
N GLU A 46 25.57 -12.98 -4.81
CA GLU A 46 26.85 -12.47 -4.33
C GLU A 46 26.72 -11.04 -3.79
N ARG A 47 26.06 -10.17 -4.54
CA ARG A 47 25.79 -8.79 -4.12
C ARG A 47 24.90 -8.75 -2.88
N ALA A 48 23.89 -9.62 -2.80
CA ALA A 48 23.01 -9.71 -1.62
C ALA A 48 23.80 -10.08 -0.36
N MET A 49 24.72 -11.07 -0.45
CA MET A 49 25.56 -11.47 0.67
C MET A 49 26.50 -10.33 1.13
N VAL A 50 27.12 -9.63 0.18
CA VAL A 50 28.03 -8.52 0.49
C VAL A 50 27.29 -7.34 1.10
N GLU A 51 26.12 -6.96 0.58
CA GLU A 51 25.30 -5.88 1.15
C GLU A 51 24.75 -6.24 2.53
N ALA A 52 24.27 -7.47 2.74
CA ALA A 52 23.81 -7.95 4.05
C ALA A 52 24.93 -7.95 5.09
N ALA A 53 26.17 -8.26 4.67
CA ALA A 53 27.34 -8.27 5.53
C ALA A 53 27.74 -6.87 6.06
N ARG A 54 27.13 -5.79 5.59
CA ARG A 54 27.27 -4.44 6.14
C ARG A 54 26.47 -4.24 7.42
N CYS A 55 25.48 -5.11 7.70
CA CYS A 55 24.71 -5.02 8.93
C CYS A 55 25.60 -5.18 10.17
N ILE A 56 25.64 -4.18 11.04
CA ILE A 56 26.49 -4.17 12.24
C ILE A 56 25.87 -4.91 13.42
N HIS A 57 24.75 -5.57 13.25
CA HIS A 57 24.00 -6.30 14.28
C HIS A 57 23.86 -5.50 15.57
N CYS A 58 23.01 -4.48 15.52
CA CYS A 58 22.68 -3.66 16.69
C CYS A 58 22.08 -4.53 17.80
N PRO A 59 22.23 -4.12 19.09
CA PRO A 59 21.55 -4.79 20.19
C PRO A 59 20.04 -4.91 19.98
N ASP A 60 19.45 -5.96 20.46
CA ASP A 60 18.00 -6.21 20.38
C ASP A 60 17.24 -5.38 21.44
N PRO A 61 16.13 -4.67 21.07
CA PRO A 61 15.62 -4.51 19.71
C PRO A 61 16.43 -3.49 18.90
N ALA A 62 16.82 -3.86 17.68
CA ALA A 62 17.56 -2.96 16.80
C ALA A 62 16.65 -1.80 16.29
N PRO A 63 17.20 -0.59 16.03
CA PRO A 63 16.40 0.54 15.58
C PRO A 63 15.60 0.28 14.29
N CYS A 64 16.13 -0.51 13.35
CA CYS A 64 15.41 -0.92 12.15
C CYS A 64 14.22 -1.84 12.45
N MET A 65 14.29 -2.69 13.49
CA MET A 65 13.16 -3.51 13.95
C MET A 65 12.06 -2.63 14.56
N LEU A 66 12.45 -1.68 15.43
CA LEU A 66 11.49 -0.77 16.06
C LEU A 66 10.77 0.14 15.05
N ALA A 67 11.45 0.51 13.97
CA ALA A 67 10.86 1.32 12.90
C ALA A 67 10.06 0.50 11.89
N CYS A 68 10.20 -0.82 11.88
CA CYS A 68 9.42 -1.72 11.03
C CYS A 68 8.06 -1.97 11.70
N PRO A 69 6.91 -1.63 11.07
CA PRO A 69 5.60 -1.82 11.69
C PRO A 69 5.32 -3.25 12.17
N PRO A 70 5.64 -4.34 11.43
CA PRO A 70 5.53 -5.71 11.90
C PRO A 70 6.69 -6.15 12.81
N HIS A 71 7.65 -5.28 13.09
CA HIS A 71 8.85 -5.61 13.88
C HIS A 71 9.63 -6.82 13.36
N ASN A 72 9.85 -6.88 12.04
CA ASN A 72 10.65 -7.94 11.43
C ASN A 72 12.03 -8.04 12.09
N ASP A 73 12.49 -9.25 12.37
CA ASP A 73 13.85 -9.50 12.88
C ASP A 73 14.89 -9.34 11.74
N ILE A 74 15.07 -8.06 11.36
CA ILE A 74 15.94 -7.67 10.26
C ILE A 74 17.40 -8.09 10.49
N PRO A 75 18.02 -7.92 11.70
CA PRO A 75 19.39 -8.37 11.91
C PRO A 75 19.58 -9.87 11.69
N SER A 76 18.65 -10.73 12.13
CA SER A 76 18.73 -12.18 11.89
C SER A 76 18.57 -12.50 10.40
N ALA A 77 17.68 -11.84 9.70
CA ALA A 77 17.56 -12.01 8.25
C ALA A 77 18.84 -11.60 7.51
N MET A 78 19.46 -10.46 7.89
CA MET A 78 20.76 -10.04 7.33
C MET A 78 21.86 -11.05 7.56
N TRP A 79 21.92 -11.62 8.80
CA TRP A 79 22.88 -12.68 9.11
C TRP A 79 22.72 -13.91 8.21
N LEU A 80 21.48 -14.35 8.00
CA LEU A 80 21.18 -15.51 7.16
C LEU A 80 21.50 -15.25 5.68
N ILE A 81 21.20 -14.05 5.17
CA ILE A 81 21.55 -13.66 3.80
C ILE A 81 23.07 -13.65 3.62
N GLU A 82 23.83 -13.09 4.55
CA GLU A 82 25.31 -13.07 4.53
C GLU A 82 25.90 -14.47 4.46
N GLN A 83 25.23 -15.48 5.05
CA GLN A 83 25.65 -16.88 5.04
C GLN A 83 25.15 -17.67 3.81
N GLY A 84 24.48 -17.02 2.84
CA GLY A 84 23.88 -17.68 1.69
C GLY A 84 22.61 -18.49 2.01
N ARG A 85 22.03 -18.32 3.22
CA ARG A 85 20.84 -19.04 3.71
C ARG A 85 19.56 -18.27 3.38
N PHE A 86 19.32 -18.03 2.11
CA PHE A 86 18.31 -17.08 1.64
C PHE A 86 16.88 -17.52 1.95
N THR A 87 16.56 -18.80 1.80
CA THR A 87 15.24 -19.34 2.13
C THR A 87 14.94 -19.19 3.62
N GLU A 88 15.91 -19.44 4.49
CA GLU A 88 15.73 -19.26 5.93
C GLU A 88 15.60 -17.78 6.32
N ALA A 89 16.25 -16.88 5.60
CA ALA A 89 16.05 -15.44 5.77
C ALA A 89 14.62 -15.02 5.41
N ALA A 90 14.07 -15.56 4.31
CA ALA A 90 12.67 -15.32 3.93
C ALA A 90 11.69 -15.81 5.01
N GLU A 91 11.95 -16.97 5.62
CA GLU A 91 11.14 -17.48 6.75
C GLU A 91 11.13 -16.57 7.98
N ILE A 92 12.21 -15.79 8.21
CA ILE A 92 12.21 -14.78 9.28
C ILE A 92 11.14 -13.72 9.01
N TYR A 93 11.06 -13.24 7.79
CA TYR A 93 10.05 -12.24 7.40
C TYR A 93 8.62 -12.80 7.50
N HIS A 94 8.37 -14.03 7.05
CA HIS A 94 7.05 -14.68 7.12
C HIS A 94 6.52 -14.90 8.55
N LYS A 95 7.35 -14.81 9.60
CA LYS A 95 6.88 -14.89 11.00
C LYS A 95 6.03 -13.68 11.39
N THR A 96 6.39 -12.51 10.91
CA THR A 96 5.80 -11.23 11.32
C THR A 96 5.08 -10.50 10.20
N SER A 97 5.36 -10.83 8.93
CA SER A 97 4.72 -10.27 7.74
C SER A 97 3.93 -11.33 6.97
N SER A 98 2.70 -11.01 6.60
CA SER A 98 1.88 -11.83 5.70
C SER A 98 2.19 -11.57 4.22
N LEU A 99 2.83 -10.43 3.94
CA LEU A 99 3.06 -9.90 2.58
C LEU A 99 4.51 -9.39 2.43
N PRO A 100 5.55 -10.19 2.77
CA PRO A 100 6.92 -9.67 2.71
C PRO A 100 7.37 -9.39 1.27
N GLU A 101 6.89 -10.13 0.27
CA GLU A 101 7.14 -9.91 -1.16
C GLU A 101 6.70 -8.51 -1.61
N ILE A 102 5.61 -8.05 -1.04
CA ILE A 102 5.01 -6.75 -1.32
C ILE A 102 5.73 -5.66 -0.52
N CYS A 103 5.91 -5.87 0.79
CA CYS A 103 6.52 -4.89 1.69
C CYS A 103 7.96 -4.56 1.27
N GLY A 104 8.75 -5.54 0.88
CA GLY A 104 10.11 -5.34 0.38
C GLY A 104 10.18 -4.43 -0.86
N ARG A 105 9.12 -4.37 -1.67
CA ARG A 105 9.02 -3.52 -2.88
C ARG A 105 8.44 -2.14 -2.62
N VAL A 106 7.34 -2.06 -1.84
CA VAL A 106 6.51 -0.85 -1.79
C VAL A 106 6.62 -0.05 -0.50
N CYS A 107 7.26 -0.54 0.55
CA CYS A 107 7.49 0.23 1.75
C CYS A 107 8.38 1.46 1.48
N PRO A 108 8.09 2.62 2.08
CA PRO A 108 9.01 3.76 2.07
C PRO A 108 10.16 3.51 3.05
N HIS A 109 11.11 2.64 2.68
CA HIS A 109 12.18 2.16 3.56
C HIS A 109 13.02 3.28 4.15
N GLU A 110 13.20 4.40 3.40
CA GLU A 110 13.89 5.61 3.85
C GLU A 110 13.18 6.32 5.02
N ALA A 111 11.89 6.08 5.21
CA ALA A 111 11.13 6.58 6.35
C ALA A 111 10.96 5.54 7.48
N LEU A 112 11.29 4.28 7.22
CA LEU A 112 11.13 3.15 8.12
C LEU A 112 12.48 2.52 8.51
N CYS A 113 12.70 1.26 8.12
CA CYS A 113 13.85 0.45 8.53
C CYS A 113 15.20 1.03 8.08
N GLN A 114 15.34 1.45 6.81
CA GLN A 114 16.56 2.08 6.32
C GLN A 114 16.79 3.45 6.94
N GLY A 115 15.72 4.27 7.06
CA GLY A 115 15.79 5.58 7.71
C GLY A 115 16.29 5.51 9.15
N SER A 116 15.98 4.44 9.86
CA SER A 116 16.38 4.18 11.25
C SER A 116 17.69 3.39 11.39
N CYS A 117 18.30 2.98 10.28
CA CYS A 117 19.56 2.27 10.32
C CYS A 117 20.67 3.13 10.96
N VAL A 118 21.38 2.57 11.94
CA VAL A 118 22.45 3.29 12.67
C VAL A 118 23.54 3.78 11.73
N LEU A 119 23.80 3.06 10.63
CA LEU A 119 24.76 3.47 9.61
C LEU A 119 24.43 4.81 8.96
N ASN A 120 23.16 5.19 8.88
CA ASN A 120 22.71 6.48 8.30
C ASN A 120 23.38 7.72 8.90
N LYS A 121 23.99 7.61 10.08
CA LYS A 121 24.66 8.75 10.73
C LYS A 121 25.97 9.16 10.01
N HIS A 122 26.68 8.19 9.43
CA HIS A 122 28.01 8.41 8.86
C HIS A 122 28.28 7.62 7.57
N HIS A 123 27.38 6.70 7.19
CA HIS A 123 27.49 5.81 6.04
C HIS A 123 26.14 5.69 5.35
N GLN A 124 26.07 4.97 4.23
CA GLN A 124 24.79 4.57 3.63
C GLN A 124 24.15 3.47 4.49
N PRO A 125 22.81 3.49 4.67
CA PRO A 125 22.10 2.41 5.37
C PRO A 125 22.25 1.09 4.63
N VAL A 126 22.02 -0.02 5.34
CA VAL A 126 21.85 -1.32 4.67
C VAL A 126 20.57 -1.30 3.84
N GLN A 127 20.61 -1.86 2.63
CA GLN A 127 19.47 -1.93 1.70
C GLN A 127 18.45 -3.01 2.15
N THR A 128 17.88 -2.82 3.35
CA THR A 128 17.04 -3.83 4.01
C THR A 128 15.82 -4.25 3.18
N GLY A 129 15.14 -3.30 2.52
CA GLY A 129 13.99 -3.62 1.69
C GLY A 129 14.35 -4.43 0.46
N ALA A 130 15.46 -4.08 -0.21
CA ALA A 130 15.93 -4.84 -1.37
C ALA A 130 16.38 -6.25 -0.99
N LEU A 131 16.99 -6.40 0.18
CA LEU A 131 17.40 -7.72 0.72
C LEU A 131 16.20 -8.55 1.16
N GLU A 132 15.14 -7.93 1.70
CA GLU A 132 13.85 -8.58 1.95
C GLU A 132 13.26 -9.10 0.63
N THR A 133 13.13 -8.23 -0.38
CA THR A 133 12.68 -8.62 -1.72
C THR A 133 13.50 -9.76 -2.31
N PHE A 134 14.84 -9.65 -2.26
CA PHE A 134 15.73 -10.68 -2.78
C PHE A 134 15.49 -12.04 -2.09
N ALA A 135 15.43 -12.07 -0.76
CA ALA A 135 15.32 -13.33 -0.01
C ALA A 135 13.97 -14.02 -0.28
N VAL A 136 12.86 -13.27 -0.28
CA VAL A 136 11.52 -13.84 -0.54
C VAL A 136 11.33 -14.24 -2.00
N ASP A 137 11.87 -13.48 -2.95
CA ASP A 137 11.86 -13.87 -4.37
C ASP A 137 12.71 -15.11 -4.61
N TYR A 138 13.85 -15.24 -3.92
CA TYR A 138 14.67 -16.44 -3.99
C TYR A 138 13.89 -17.66 -3.48
N GLN A 139 13.24 -17.56 -2.31
CA GLN A 139 12.43 -18.64 -1.76
C GLN A 139 11.29 -18.99 -2.71
N ARG A 140 10.55 -17.99 -3.23
CA ARG A 140 9.45 -18.18 -4.17
C ARG A 140 9.86 -19.01 -5.39
N ARG A 141 11.03 -18.72 -5.96
CA ARG A 141 11.55 -19.43 -7.15
C ARG A 141 12.08 -20.84 -6.86
N VAL A 142 12.64 -21.07 -5.68
CA VAL A 142 13.34 -22.34 -5.37
C VAL A 142 12.43 -23.36 -4.70
N SER A 143 11.59 -22.92 -3.77
CA SER A 143 10.79 -23.82 -2.93
C SER A 143 9.32 -23.42 -2.81
N GLY A 144 8.99 -22.18 -3.13
CA GLY A 144 7.72 -21.57 -2.75
C GLY A 144 7.61 -21.38 -1.24
N TYR A 145 6.48 -20.84 -0.81
CA TYR A 145 6.12 -20.75 0.59
C TYR A 145 4.76 -21.42 0.84
N VAL A 146 4.64 -22.09 1.97
CA VAL A 146 3.38 -22.72 2.39
C VAL A 146 2.93 -22.05 3.68
N ILE A 147 1.78 -21.41 3.64
CA ILE A 147 1.15 -20.82 4.83
C ILE A 147 0.78 -21.97 5.78
N PRO A 148 1.32 -21.98 7.02
CA PRO A 148 0.93 -22.99 8.00
C PRO A 148 -0.55 -22.85 8.37
N VAL A 149 -1.31 -23.92 8.27
CA VAL A 149 -2.74 -23.94 8.61
C VAL A 149 -2.94 -24.68 9.94
N GLY A 150 -3.76 -24.08 10.82
CA GLY A 150 -4.09 -24.66 12.11
C GLY A 150 -5.10 -25.82 12.03
N ILE A 151 -5.35 -26.47 13.17
CA ILE A 151 -6.38 -27.50 13.27
C ILE A 151 -7.76 -26.85 13.06
N PRO A 152 -8.61 -27.41 12.18
CA PRO A 152 -9.92 -26.82 11.90
C PRO A 152 -10.77 -26.60 13.15
N SER A 153 -11.15 -25.37 13.42
CA SER A 153 -11.96 -24.95 14.58
C SER A 153 -13.46 -25.10 14.34
N GLY A 154 -13.89 -25.29 13.09
CA GLY A 154 -15.30 -25.25 12.69
C GLY A 154 -15.92 -23.85 12.71
N LYS A 155 -15.16 -22.79 13.01
CA LYS A 155 -15.64 -21.40 13.00
C LYS A 155 -15.36 -20.74 11.66
N ARG A 156 -16.33 -19.94 11.18
CA ARG A 156 -16.25 -19.19 9.91
C ARG A 156 -16.17 -17.70 10.17
N VAL A 157 -15.24 -17.04 9.53
CA VAL A 157 -15.06 -15.58 9.64
C VAL A 157 -15.23 -14.94 8.26
N ALA A 158 -16.12 -13.95 8.18
CA ALA A 158 -16.28 -13.16 6.98
C ALA A 158 -15.29 -12.00 7.00
N ILE A 159 -14.59 -11.79 5.89
CA ILE A 159 -13.64 -10.70 5.70
C ILE A 159 -14.17 -9.83 4.56
N ILE A 160 -14.39 -8.55 4.84
CA ILE A 160 -14.91 -7.59 3.86
C ILE A 160 -13.76 -6.77 3.32
N GLY A 161 -13.43 -6.97 2.04
CA GLY A 161 -12.29 -6.38 1.35
C GLY A 161 -11.07 -7.29 1.33
N SER A 162 -10.47 -7.41 0.14
CA SER A 162 -9.29 -8.23 -0.15
C SER A 162 -7.98 -7.44 -0.18
N GLY A 163 -7.97 -6.22 0.33
CA GLY A 163 -6.76 -5.42 0.46
C GLY A 163 -5.79 -5.98 1.51
N PRO A 164 -4.63 -5.33 1.73
CA PRO A 164 -3.58 -5.82 2.64
C PRO A 164 -4.06 -6.18 4.04
N ALA A 165 -5.02 -5.43 4.61
CA ALA A 165 -5.59 -5.72 5.92
C ALA A 165 -6.44 -7.01 5.90
N GLY A 166 -7.32 -7.16 4.91
CA GLY A 166 -8.16 -8.35 4.76
C GLY A 166 -7.34 -9.61 4.50
N LEU A 167 -6.34 -9.52 3.63
CA LEU A 167 -5.42 -10.64 3.33
C LEU A 167 -4.66 -11.07 4.57
N ALA A 168 -4.08 -10.13 5.32
CA ALA A 168 -3.34 -10.44 6.52
C ALA A 168 -4.23 -11.03 7.62
N CYS A 169 -5.49 -10.56 7.72
CA CYS A 169 -6.49 -11.16 8.58
C CYS A 169 -6.79 -12.60 8.16
N ALA A 170 -7.03 -12.86 6.88
CA ALA A 170 -7.32 -14.19 6.34
C ALA A 170 -6.19 -15.20 6.61
N GLU A 171 -4.93 -14.78 6.35
CA GLU A 171 -3.76 -15.63 6.62
C GLU A 171 -3.68 -16.02 8.09
N GLN A 172 -3.80 -15.06 9.01
CA GLN A 172 -3.72 -15.35 10.44
C GLN A 172 -4.88 -16.23 10.92
N LEU A 173 -6.09 -16.02 10.42
CA LEU A 173 -7.25 -16.87 10.73
C LEU A 173 -7.04 -18.31 10.24
N ALA A 174 -6.46 -18.50 9.04
CA ALA A 174 -6.09 -19.82 8.54
C ALA A 174 -5.02 -20.48 9.45
N ARG A 175 -4.04 -19.72 9.94
CA ARG A 175 -3.04 -20.22 10.93
C ARG A 175 -3.68 -20.66 12.24
N PHE A 176 -4.78 -20.04 12.65
CA PHE A 176 -5.57 -20.44 13.82
C PHE A 176 -6.57 -21.56 13.53
N GLY A 177 -6.70 -22.01 12.28
CA GLY A 177 -7.62 -23.08 11.86
C GLY A 177 -9.06 -22.61 11.65
N HIS A 178 -9.30 -21.29 11.51
CA HIS A 178 -10.61 -20.76 11.17
C HIS A 178 -10.81 -20.72 9.64
N GLU A 179 -12.04 -20.95 9.18
CA GLU A 179 -12.41 -20.78 7.77
C GLU A 179 -12.53 -19.28 7.46
N ALA A 180 -11.61 -18.75 6.67
CA ALA A 180 -11.61 -17.36 6.22
C ALA A 180 -12.28 -17.24 4.85
N VAL A 181 -13.32 -16.39 4.74
CA VAL A 181 -14.03 -16.11 3.49
C VAL A 181 -13.97 -14.62 3.20
N ILE A 182 -13.28 -14.25 2.13
CA ILE A 182 -13.12 -12.88 1.69
C ILE A 182 -14.22 -12.51 0.70
N PHE A 183 -14.96 -11.44 1.01
CA PHE A 183 -15.93 -10.80 0.13
C PHE A 183 -15.31 -9.54 -0.47
N GLU A 184 -15.26 -9.45 -1.79
CA GLU A 184 -14.62 -8.36 -2.53
C GLU A 184 -15.57 -7.77 -3.56
N SER A 185 -15.65 -6.45 -3.64
CA SER A 185 -16.49 -5.73 -4.60
C SER A 185 -16.00 -5.85 -6.05
N LYS A 186 -14.69 -6.10 -6.23
CA LYS A 186 -14.02 -6.20 -7.54
C LYS A 186 -13.84 -7.67 -7.99
N PRO A 187 -13.56 -7.89 -9.30
CA PRO A 187 -13.38 -9.25 -9.83
C PRO A 187 -12.17 -10.01 -9.28
N ALA A 188 -11.06 -9.32 -8.96
CA ALA A 188 -9.83 -9.94 -8.50
C ALA A 188 -9.50 -9.60 -7.04
N PRO A 189 -8.83 -10.51 -6.30
CA PRO A 189 -8.35 -10.23 -4.95
C PRO A 189 -7.13 -9.31 -4.98
N GLY A 190 -6.91 -8.56 -3.89
CA GLY A 190 -5.70 -7.75 -3.68
C GLY A 190 -5.94 -6.27 -3.37
N GLY A 191 -7.15 -5.75 -3.62
CA GLY A 191 -7.42 -4.32 -3.41
C GLY A 191 -6.39 -3.44 -4.14
N LEU A 192 -5.76 -2.48 -3.45
CA LEU A 192 -4.76 -1.58 -4.04
C LEU A 192 -3.51 -2.31 -4.59
N LEU A 193 -3.20 -3.54 -4.17
CA LEU A 193 -2.08 -4.30 -4.73
C LEU A 193 -2.28 -4.60 -6.23
N VAL A 194 -3.54 -4.76 -6.64
CA VAL A 194 -3.92 -4.96 -8.04
C VAL A 194 -4.40 -3.66 -8.67
N TYR A 195 -5.32 -2.96 -8.02
CA TYR A 195 -6.08 -1.88 -8.62
C TYR A 195 -5.48 -0.47 -8.39
N GLY A 196 -4.45 -0.32 -7.56
CA GLY A 196 -3.86 0.98 -7.26
C GLY A 196 -2.37 1.07 -7.59
N ILE A 197 -1.57 0.10 -7.15
CA ILE A 197 -0.11 0.12 -7.32
C ILE A 197 0.24 -0.31 -8.75
N PRO A 198 0.98 0.51 -9.52
CA PRO A 198 1.36 0.17 -10.88
C PRO A 198 2.27 -1.06 -10.99
N ASN A 199 2.19 -1.77 -12.13
CA ASN A 199 2.97 -2.98 -12.37
C ASN A 199 4.48 -2.75 -12.28
N PHE A 200 4.97 -1.60 -12.71
CA PHE A 200 6.39 -1.24 -12.64
C PHE A 200 6.93 -0.99 -11.21
N LYS A 201 6.08 -1.03 -10.18
CA LYS A 201 6.43 -1.00 -8.75
C LYS A 201 6.12 -2.33 -8.07
N LEU A 202 5.06 -2.98 -8.47
CA LEU A 202 4.60 -4.25 -7.96
C LEU A 202 4.13 -5.11 -9.14
N PRO A 203 5.00 -5.96 -9.70
CA PRO A 203 4.64 -6.88 -10.77
C PRO A 203 3.47 -7.77 -10.36
N LYS A 204 2.47 -7.89 -11.24
CA LYS A 204 1.23 -8.61 -10.90
C LYS A 204 1.43 -10.12 -10.81
N ASP A 205 2.43 -10.68 -11.46
CA ASP A 205 2.83 -12.09 -11.30
C ASP A 205 3.26 -12.38 -9.85
N VAL A 206 4.01 -11.48 -9.20
CA VAL A 206 4.37 -11.61 -7.77
C VAL A 206 3.13 -11.70 -6.89
N TRP A 207 2.12 -10.88 -7.19
CA TRP A 207 0.86 -10.91 -6.47
C TRP A 207 0.04 -12.18 -6.78
N LEU A 208 -0.06 -12.58 -8.04
CA LEU A 208 -0.83 -13.77 -8.45
C LEU A 208 -0.27 -15.05 -7.81
N GLU A 209 1.04 -15.23 -7.81
CA GLU A 209 1.69 -16.36 -7.14
C GLU A 209 1.46 -16.31 -5.61
N LYS A 210 1.48 -15.11 -5.02
CA LYS A 210 1.14 -14.94 -3.59
C LYS A 210 -0.31 -15.30 -3.30
N TRP A 211 -1.23 -14.92 -4.18
CA TRP A 211 -2.64 -15.29 -4.03
C TRP A 211 -2.85 -16.82 -4.04
N GLU A 212 -2.14 -17.56 -4.88
CA GLU A 212 -2.19 -19.02 -4.88
C GLU A 212 -1.78 -19.64 -3.52
N GLU A 213 -0.90 -19.00 -2.76
CA GLU A 213 -0.55 -19.46 -1.40
C GLU A 213 -1.75 -19.35 -0.45
N PHE A 214 -2.55 -18.28 -0.57
CA PHE A 214 -3.79 -18.11 0.19
C PHE A 214 -4.84 -19.15 -0.18
N GLU A 215 -5.01 -19.45 -1.47
CA GLU A 215 -5.94 -20.48 -1.94
C GLU A 215 -5.53 -21.86 -1.43
N ARG A 216 -4.23 -22.19 -1.50
CA ARG A 216 -3.70 -23.45 -0.95
C ARG A 216 -3.88 -23.55 0.57
N ALA A 217 -3.89 -22.43 1.28
CA ALA A 217 -4.19 -22.37 2.72
C ALA A 217 -5.71 -22.48 3.04
N GLY A 218 -6.56 -22.61 2.03
CA GLY A 218 -8.00 -22.75 2.17
C GLY A 218 -8.77 -21.45 2.35
N VAL A 219 -8.15 -20.29 2.10
CA VAL A 219 -8.86 -19.01 2.06
C VAL A 219 -9.82 -18.97 0.88
N ARG A 220 -11.08 -18.69 1.14
CA ARG A 220 -12.12 -18.62 0.12
C ARG A 220 -12.32 -17.18 -0.36
N PHE A 221 -12.54 -17.01 -1.65
CA PHE A 221 -12.78 -15.73 -2.29
C PHE A 221 -14.14 -15.63 -2.95
N VAL A 222 -14.87 -14.56 -2.68
CA VAL A 222 -16.19 -14.27 -3.26
C VAL A 222 -16.08 -12.89 -3.97
N PRO A 223 -15.80 -12.90 -5.28
CA PRO A 223 -15.70 -11.68 -6.08
C PRO A 223 -17.07 -11.03 -6.30
N ASN A 224 -17.04 -9.77 -6.77
CA ASN A 224 -18.24 -9.01 -7.15
C ASN A 224 -19.30 -9.00 -6.06
N SER A 225 -18.90 -8.94 -4.81
CA SER A 225 -19.76 -8.94 -3.62
C SER A 225 -19.56 -7.68 -2.80
N TYR A 226 -20.42 -6.70 -3.02
CA TYR A 226 -20.35 -5.39 -2.38
C TYR A 226 -21.14 -5.41 -1.06
N ILE A 227 -20.46 -5.55 0.06
CA ILE A 227 -21.11 -5.55 1.37
C ILE A 227 -21.60 -4.12 1.72
N GLY A 228 -22.83 -4.03 2.18
CA GLY A 228 -23.58 -2.79 2.35
C GLY A 228 -24.53 -2.51 1.18
N LYS A 229 -24.37 -3.17 0.04
CA LYS A 229 -25.25 -3.06 -1.12
C LYS A 229 -25.91 -4.41 -1.46
N ASP A 230 -25.13 -5.44 -1.72
CA ASP A 230 -25.62 -6.77 -2.11
C ASP A 230 -25.95 -7.62 -0.89
N LYS A 231 -25.17 -7.49 0.17
CA LYS A 231 -25.32 -8.15 1.46
C LYS A 231 -25.06 -7.16 2.59
N THR A 232 -25.58 -7.46 3.78
CA THR A 232 -25.31 -6.71 5.00
C THR A 232 -24.48 -7.54 5.99
N ILE A 233 -23.88 -6.89 6.99
CA ILE A 233 -23.19 -7.59 8.09
C ILE A 233 -24.15 -8.50 8.85
N ASP A 234 -25.40 -8.08 9.07
CA ASP A 234 -26.43 -8.94 9.66
C ASP A 234 -26.74 -10.18 8.81
N GLY A 235 -26.74 -10.01 7.48
CA GLY A 235 -26.90 -11.11 6.53
C GLY A 235 -25.75 -12.13 6.66
N LEU A 236 -24.52 -11.67 6.83
CA LEU A 236 -23.36 -12.56 7.03
C LEU A 236 -23.50 -13.37 8.34
N PHE A 237 -23.89 -12.74 9.44
CA PHE A 237 -24.17 -13.48 10.68
C PHE A 237 -25.31 -14.49 10.50
N ALA A 238 -26.38 -14.14 9.79
CA ALA A 238 -27.49 -15.04 9.48
C ALA A 238 -27.06 -16.23 8.58
N GLU A 239 -26.03 -16.05 7.75
CA GLU A 239 -25.39 -17.11 6.94
C GLU A 239 -24.45 -18.01 7.78
N GLY A 240 -24.32 -17.76 9.09
CA GLY A 240 -23.57 -18.59 10.03
C GLY A 240 -22.09 -18.21 10.16
N PHE A 241 -21.68 -16.99 9.77
CA PHE A 241 -20.38 -16.48 10.14
C PHE A 241 -20.33 -16.15 11.64
N SER A 242 -19.24 -16.53 12.30
CA SER A 242 -19.07 -16.36 13.76
C SER A 242 -18.48 -14.99 14.11
N ALA A 243 -17.78 -14.35 13.19
CA ALA A 243 -17.24 -13.01 13.31
C ALA A 243 -17.08 -12.37 11.92
N VAL A 244 -16.92 -11.05 11.90
CA VAL A 244 -16.70 -10.25 10.69
C VAL A 244 -15.50 -9.34 10.87
N PHE A 245 -14.62 -9.31 9.88
CA PHE A 245 -13.55 -8.31 9.75
C PHE A 245 -13.86 -7.33 8.62
N ILE A 246 -13.73 -6.03 8.86
CA ILE A 246 -13.93 -4.96 7.86
C ILE A 246 -12.57 -4.37 7.51
N GLY A 247 -12.13 -4.57 6.26
CA GLY A 247 -10.88 -4.08 5.71
C GLY A 247 -11.06 -3.46 4.32
N VAL A 248 -12.11 -2.66 4.14
CA VAL A 248 -12.52 -2.10 2.83
C VAL A 248 -11.63 -0.95 2.33
N GLY A 249 -10.67 -0.49 3.14
CA GLY A 249 -9.77 0.59 2.74
C GLY A 249 -10.43 1.97 2.67
N SER A 250 -9.81 2.86 1.88
CA SER A 250 -10.31 4.20 1.55
C SER A 250 -10.12 4.39 0.05
N GLU A 251 -11.18 4.21 -0.74
CA GLU A 251 -11.11 4.15 -2.20
C GLU A 251 -11.90 5.26 -2.92
N ILE A 252 -12.57 6.15 -2.17
CA ILE A 252 -13.29 7.28 -2.77
C ILE A 252 -12.30 8.41 -3.03
N ASP A 253 -12.07 8.75 -4.29
CA ASP A 253 -11.19 9.87 -4.66
C ASP A 253 -11.73 11.20 -4.09
N ALA A 254 -10.81 11.98 -3.50
CA ALA A 254 -11.14 13.33 -3.04
C ALA A 254 -11.36 14.25 -4.23
N LYS A 255 -12.46 15.00 -4.21
CA LYS A 255 -12.92 15.86 -5.31
C LYS A 255 -12.53 17.32 -5.11
N MET A 256 -12.51 18.07 -6.20
CA MET A 256 -12.42 19.53 -6.24
C MET A 256 -13.84 20.10 -6.42
N GLU A 257 -14.71 19.97 -5.40
CA GLU A 257 -16.15 20.22 -5.51
C GLU A 257 -16.50 21.63 -6.01
N ASP A 258 -15.72 22.64 -5.59
CA ASP A 258 -15.97 24.05 -5.96
C ASP A 258 -15.17 24.49 -7.22
N THR A 259 -14.56 23.56 -7.96
CA THR A 259 -13.72 23.90 -9.13
C THR A 259 -14.48 23.59 -10.41
N PRO A 260 -14.84 24.63 -11.23
CA PRO A 260 -15.59 24.42 -12.45
C PRO A 260 -14.83 23.55 -13.48
N GLY A 261 -15.57 22.67 -14.17
CA GLY A 261 -15.08 21.89 -15.30
C GLY A 261 -14.34 20.60 -14.90
N THR A 262 -14.44 20.16 -13.66
CA THR A 262 -13.89 18.85 -13.22
C THR A 262 -14.59 17.65 -13.86
N ASP A 263 -15.75 17.86 -14.47
CA ASP A 263 -16.58 16.88 -15.19
C ASP A 263 -16.30 16.83 -16.69
N LEU A 264 -15.38 17.65 -17.21
CA LEU A 264 -15.03 17.67 -18.64
C LEU A 264 -14.38 16.33 -19.07
N PRO A 265 -14.71 15.85 -20.28
CA PRO A 265 -13.96 14.75 -20.90
C PRO A 265 -12.46 15.08 -20.96
N GLY A 266 -11.62 14.18 -20.47
CA GLY A 266 -10.18 14.40 -20.30
C GLY A 266 -9.76 14.72 -18.86
N VAL A 267 -10.71 14.91 -17.94
CA VAL A 267 -10.45 14.97 -16.50
C VAL A 267 -10.74 13.61 -15.88
N TYR A 268 -9.79 13.05 -15.14
CA TYR A 268 -9.87 11.73 -14.52
C TYR A 268 -9.61 11.82 -13.01
N GLU A 269 -10.32 11.02 -12.23
CA GLU A 269 -9.92 10.67 -10.88
C GLU A 269 -8.71 9.73 -10.94
N ALA A 270 -7.81 9.80 -9.96
CA ALA A 270 -6.58 9.00 -9.96
C ALA A 270 -6.86 7.50 -9.97
N THR A 271 -7.88 7.05 -9.23
CA THR A 271 -8.27 5.64 -9.18
C THR A 271 -8.73 5.13 -10.55
N ASP A 272 -9.64 5.85 -11.25
CA ASP A 272 -10.09 5.46 -12.61
C ASP A 272 -8.90 5.41 -13.57
N PHE A 273 -8.00 6.41 -13.51
CA PHE A 273 -6.82 6.47 -14.36
C PHE A 273 -5.85 5.32 -14.11
N LEU A 274 -5.49 5.06 -12.84
CA LEU A 274 -4.53 4.01 -12.49
C LEU A 274 -5.08 2.62 -12.76
N ILE A 275 -6.33 2.35 -12.44
CA ILE A 275 -6.97 1.05 -12.70
C ILE A 275 -6.94 0.77 -14.19
N ARG A 276 -7.45 1.68 -15.02
CA ARG A 276 -7.55 1.49 -16.47
C ARG A 276 -6.20 1.54 -17.19
N GLY A 277 -5.20 2.19 -16.60
CA GLY A 277 -3.87 2.32 -17.17
C GLY A 277 -2.89 1.20 -16.79
N ASN A 278 -3.18 0.41 -15.76
CA ASN A 278 -2.23 -0.57 -15.21
C ASN A 278 -2.79 -1.98 -15.05
N VAL A 279 -4.11 -2.17 -15.11
CA VAL A 279 -4.74 -3.47 -14.85
C VAL A 279 -5.18 -4.12 -16.15
N ASP A 280 -4.92 -5.40 -16.30
CA ASP A 280 -5.36 -6.16 -17.47
C ASP A 280 -6.88 -6.15 -17.61
N SER A 281 -7.35 -6.05 -18.85
CA SER A 281 -8.77 -5.87 -19.17
C SER A 281 -9.68 -6.93 -18.53
N ASP A 282 -9.19 -8.17 -18.40
CA ASP A 282 -9.94 -9.30 -17.84
C ASP A 282 -10.18 -9.17 -16.33
N LEU A 283 -9.32 -8.44 -15.64
CA LEU A 283 -9.42 -8.16 -14.21
C LEU A 283 -10.18 -6.87 -13.90
N LEU A 284 -10.54 -6.07 -14.94
CA LEU A 284 -11.30 -4.85 -14.76
C LEU A 284 -12.77 -5.11 -14.45
N PRO A 285 -13.39 -4.31 -13.58
CA PRO A 285 -14.85 -4.18 -13.52
C PRO A 285 -15.42 -3.85 -14.91
N GLU A 286 -16.59 -4.38 -15.24
CA GLU A 286 -17.16 -4.27 -16.59
C GLU A 286 -17.30 -2.81 -17.04
N GLU A 287 -17.72 -1.94 -16.14
CA GLU A 287 -17.88 -0.50 -16.38
C GLU A 287 -16.56 0.23 -16.68
N MET A 288 -15.41 -0.34 -16.29
CA MET A 288 -14.07 0.22 -16.51
C MET A 288 -13.38 -0.33 -17.77
N ARG A 289 -13.96 -1.30 -18.48
CA ARG A 289 -13.36 -1.94 -19.68
C ARG A 289 -13.35 -1.07 -20.93
N ARG A 290 -13.63 0.21 -20.80
CA ARG A 290 -13.53 1.19 -21.90
C ARG A 290 -12.09 1.71 -22.02
N PRO A 291 -11.59 1.99 -23.24
CA PRO A 291 -10.26 2.54 -23.44
C PRO A 291 -10.05 3.86 -22.67
N LEU A 292 -8.86 4.05 -22.14
CA LEU A 292 -8.44 5.32 -21.55
C LEU A 292 -8.06 6.28 -22.70
N GLU A 293 -8.75 7.42 -22.81
CA GLU A 293 -8.42 8.45 -23.79
C GLU A 293 -7.36 9.39 -23.19
N LEU A 294 -6.09 9.12 -23.48
CA LEU A 294 -4.97 9.94 -23.02
C LEU A 294 -4.57 10.96 -24.09
N GLY A 295 -4.48 12.23 -23.70
CA GLY A 295 -3.94 13.29 -24.55
C GLY A 295 -2.41 13.33 -24.53
N ARG A 296 -1.83 14.19 -25.36
CA ARG A 296 -0.37 14.35 -25.45
C ARG A 296 0.22 15.10 -24.26
N ARG A 297 -0.54 16.08 -23.71
CA ARG A 297 -0.14 16.92 -22.58
C ARG A 297 -0.97 16.58 -21.36
N VAL A 298 -0.34 16.02 -20.37
CA VAL A 298 -1.00 15.54 -19.16
C VAL A 298 -0.59 16.40 -17.96
N VAL A 299 -1.54 16.84 -17.17
CA VAL A 299 -1.29 17.43 -15.87
C VAL A 299 -1.78 16.50 -14.76
N VAL A 300 -0.97 16.32 -13.71
CA VAL A 300 -1.36 15.58 -12.51
C VAL A 300 -1.41 16.56 -11.35
N ILE A 301 -2.54 16.60 -10.66
CA ILE A 301 -2.78 17.53 -9.55
C ILE A 301 -2.67 16.76 -8.25
N GLY A 302 -1.60 17.01 -7.50
CA GLY A 302 -1.33 16.33 -6.24
C GLY A 302 0.16 16.20 -5.93
N GLY A 303 0.50 15.64 -4.77
CA GLY A 303 1.91 15.52 -4.35
C GLY A 303 2.21 14.28 -3.51
N GLY A 304 1.29 13.32 -3.45
CA GLY A 304 1.45 12.01 -2.81
C GLY A 304 2.06 10.96 -3.74
N ASP A 305 2.18 9.74 -3.25
CA ASP A 305 2.67 8.60 -4.04
C ASP A 305 1.74 8.29 -5.21
N THR A 306 0.43 8.42 -5.01
CA THR A 306 -0.57 8.31 -6.09
C THR A 306 -0.28 9.28 -7.25
N ALA A 307 0.12 10.52 -6.95
CA ALA A 307 0.49 11.48 -8.00
C ALA A 307 1.75 11.03 -8.76
N SER A 308 2.76 10.50 -8.06
CA SER A 308 3.96 9.93 -8.69
C SER A 308 3.60 8.73 -9.58
N ASP A 309 2.70 7.88 -9.13
CA ASP A 309 2.22 6.72 -9.90
C ASP A 309 1.46 7.16 -11.15
N CYS A 310 0.59 8.18 -11.05
CA CYS A 310 -0.11 8.75 -12.20
C CYS A 310 0.85 9.40 -13.22
N LEU A 311 1.86 10.17 -12.76
CA LEU A 311 2.88 10.78 -13.63
C LEU A 311 3.62 9.70 -14.43
N ARG A 312 4.09 8.68 -13.76
CA ARG A 312 4.89 7.60 -14.35
C ARG A 312 4.05 6.69 -15.27
N THR A 313 2.79 6.45 -14.90
CA THR A 313 1.84 5.72 -15.75
C THR A 313 1.53 6.52 -17.02
N ALA A 314 1.29 7.83 -16.93
CA ALA A 314 1.02 8.67 -18.10
C ALA A 314 2.17 8.68 -19.11
N LEU A 315 3.44 8.73 -18.62
CA LEU A 315 4.63 8.61 -19.48
C LEU A 315 4.65 7.27 -20.23
N ARG A 316 4.38 6.16 -19.54
CA ARG A 316 4.34 4.80 -20.12
C ARG A 316 3.22 4.61 -21.13
N LEU A 317 2.12 5.31 -20.94
CA LEU A 317 0.99 5.32 -21.90
C LEU A 317 1.23 6.24 -23.11
N GLY A 318 2.41 6.89 -23.19
CA GLY A 318 2.83 7.65 -24.37
C GLY A 318 2.50 9.15 -24.33
N ALA A 319 2.21 9.72 -23.16
CA ALA A 319 2.10 11.16 -23.02
C ALA A 319 3.45 11.84 -23.32
N GLU A 320 3.43 12.90 -24.16
CA GLU A 320 4.66 13.61 -24.57
C GLU A 320 5.15 14.61 -23.53
N GLU A 321 4.21 15.18 -22.81
CA GLU A 321 4.51 16.14 -21.74
C GLU A 321 3.65 15.83 -20.52
N VAL A 322 4.29 15.53 -19.39
CA VAL A 322 3.62 15.22 -18.12
C VAL A 322 4.10 16.17 -17.05
N THR A 323 3.18 16.93 -16.45
CA THR A 323 3.50 17.96 -15.47
C THR A 323 2.70 17.79 -14.18
N CYS A 324 3.39 17.69 -13.05
CA CYS A 324 2.79 17.74 -11.72
C CYS A 324 2.49 19.19 -11.33
N LEU A 325 1.24 19.47 -10.96
CA LEU A 325 0.84 20.74 -10.37
C LEU A 325 0.66 20.55 -8.86
N TYR A 326 1.46 21.28 -8.07
CA TYR A 326 1.40 21.15 -6.62
C TYR A 326 1.34 22.49 -5.92
N ARG A 327 0.37 22.65 -5.00
CA ARG A 327 0.05 23.92 -4.32
C ARG A 327 1.06 24.38 -3.26
N ARG A 328 2.06 23.54 -2.92
CA ARG A 328 3.17 23.88 -2.00
C ARG A 328 4.50 23.68 -2.69
N THR A 329 5.61 23.67 -1.94
CA THR A 329 6.94 23.38 -2.50
C THR A 329 7.25 21.88 -2.43
N GLU A 330 8.36 21.48 -3.04
CA GLU A 330 8.83 20.09 -3.02
C GLU A 330 9.03 19.55 -1.60
N LYS A 331 9.44 20.43 -0.68
CA LYS A 331 9.69 20.07 0.73
C LYS A 331 8.42 19.58 1.45
N GLU A 332 7.27 20.12 1.11
CA GLU A 332 5.99 19.78 1.71
C GLU A 332 5.25 18.64 0.99
N MET A 333 5.84 18.05 -0.06
CA MET A 333 5.25 16.90 -0.74
C MET A 333 5.25 15.68 0.19
N PRO A 334 4.08 15.03 0.40
CA PRO A 334 3.97 13.86 1.27
C PRO A 334 4.52 12.57 0.64
N GLY A 335 4.59 12.48 -0.69
CA GLY A 335 5.06 11.29 -1.40
C GLY A 335 6.55 11.01 -1.23
N GLY A 336 6.95 9.75 -1.43
CA GLY A 336 8.31 9.25 -1.29
C GLY A 336 9.32 10.01 -2.16
N LYS A 337 10.49 10.31 -1.59
CA LYS A 337 11.53 11.04 -2.34
C LYS A 337 12.08 10.23 -3.50
N LYS A 338 12.23 8.92 -3.32
CA LYS A 338 12.71 7.99 -4.37
C LYS A 338 11.74 7.97 -5.55
N ASP A 339 10.46 7.78 -5.31
CA ASP A 339 9.43 7.74 -6.37
C ASP A 339 9.36 9.05 -7.14
N ARG A 340 9.44 10.18 -6.43
CA ARG A 340 9.47 11.51 -7.05
C ARG A 340 10.72 11.71 -7.91
N GLN A 341 11.88 11.23 -7.45
CA GLN A 341 13.11 11.32 -8.24
C GLN A 341 13.01 10.43 -9.49
N MET A 342 12.50 9.20 -9.36
CA MET A 342 12.28 8.32 -10.51
C MET A 342 11.31 8.95 -11.52
N ALA A 343 10.25 9.61 -11.07
CA ALA A 343 9.35 10.34 -11.97
C ALA A 343 10.05 11.48 -12.74
N LYS A 344 10.94 12.23 -12.06
CA LYS A 344 11.76 13.27 -12.71
C LYS A 344 12.74 12.68 -13.73
N ASP A 345 13.41 11.59 -13.38
CA ASP A 345 14.37 10.90 -14.24
C ASP A 345 13.67 10.34 -15.50
N GLU A 346 12.43 9.89 -15.37
CA GLU A 346 11.56 9.41 -16.44
C GLU A 346 10.97 10.54 -17.31
N GLY A 347 11.15 11.82 -16.93
CA GLY A 347 10.78 12.99 -17.73
C GLY A 347 9.61 13.81 -17.19
N ALA A 348 9.03 13.46 -16.04
CA ALA A 348 7.96 14.25 -15.43
C ALA A 348 8.49 15.62 -14.96
N LYS A 349 7.75 16.67 -15.28
CA LYS A 349 8.00 18.04 -14.87
C LYS A 349 7.22 18.37 -13.58
N TYR A 350 7.71 19.33 -12.80
CA TYR A 350 7.03 19.77 -11.57
C TYR A 350 6.86 21.28 -11.57
N ARG A 351 5.63 21.72 -11.34
CA ARG A 351 5.30 23.11 -11.12
C ARG A 351 4.74 23.29 -9.72
N PHE A 352 5.57 23.81 -8.85
CA PHE A 352 5.24 24.06 -7.46
C PHE A 352 4.50 25.38 -7.27
N LEU A 353 3.92 25.58 -6.07
CA LEU A 353 3.17 26.78 -5.70
C LEU A 353 2.07 27.13 -6.73
N THR A 354 1.40 26.10 -7.23
CA THR A 354 0.42 26.19 -8.29
C THR A 354 -0.86 25.46 -7.89
N GLN A 355 -1.98 26.19 -7.86
CA GLN A 355 -3.29 25.66 -7.52
C GLN A 355 -4.24 25.80 -8.72
N PRO A 356 -4.82 24.69 -9.26
CA PRO A 356 -5.92 24.76 -10.20
C PRO A 356 -7.14 25.46 -9.62
N VAL A 357 -7.79 26.31 -10.43
CA VAL A 357 -9.00 27.03 -10.05
C VAL A 357 -10.15 26.83 -11.05
N LYS A 358 -9.85 26.35 -12.27
CA LYS A 358 -10.85 26.06 -13.29
C LYS A 358 -10.28 25.16 -14.38
N PHE A 359 -11.08 24.23 -14.89
CA PHE A 359 -10.79 23.43 -16.07
C PHE A 359 -11.51 24.06 -17.28
N ILE A 360 -10.82 24.21 -18.40
CA ILE A 360 -11.27 24.97 -19.56
C ILE A 360 -11.47 24.00 -20.73
N ALA A 361 -12.70 23.99 -21.27
CA ALA A 361 -13.03 23.23 -22.45
C ALA A 361 -12.50 23.88 -23.72
N GLY A 362 -12.06 23.06 -24.68
CA GLY A 362 -11.79 23.45 -26.05
C GLY A 362 -13.07 23.57 -26.87
N ALA A 363 -12.93 23.88 -28.17
CA ALA A 363 -14.04 23.99 -29.09
C ALA A 363 -14.79 22.64 -29.31
N ASP A 364 -14.11 21.52 -29.05
CA ASP A 364 -14.66 20.16 -29.14
C ASP A 364 -15.36 19.70 -27.85
N GLY A 365 -15.40 20.55 -26.81
CA GLY A 365 -16.00 20.25 -25.52
C GLY A 365 -15.12 19.39 -24.59
N LYS A 366 -13.91 18.99 -25.00
CA LYS A 366 -12.95 18.27 -24.18
C LYS A 366 -12.03 19.25 -23.45
N LEU A 367 -11.29 18.77 -22.46
CA LEU A 367 -10.29 19.56 -21.74
C LEU A 367 -9.23 20.10 -22.71
N ALA A 368 -8.92 21.39 -22.60
CA ALA A 368 -7.88 22.06 -23.40
C ALA A 368 -6.84 22.81 -22.54
N ALA A 369 -7.21 23.20 -21.34
CA ALA A 369 -6.32 23.87 -20.40
C ALA A 369 -6.85 23.82 -18.97
N VAL A 370 -5.94 24.06 -18.00
CA VAL A 370 -6.28 24.32 -16.61
C VAL A 370 -5.87 25.74 -16.25
N GLU A 371 -6.81 26.55 -15.77
CA GLU A 371 -6.52 27.84 -15.16
C GLU A 371 -6.01 27.59 -13.74
N CYS A 372 -4.87 28.18 -13.44
CA CYS A 372 -4.19 28.06 -12.15
C CYS A 372 -3.97 29.44 -11.55
N ILE A 373 -3.78 29.46 -10.23
CA ILE A 373 -3.34 30.64 -9.48
C ILE A 373 -2.02 30.33 -8.79
N GLU A 374 -1.13 31.33 -8.69
CA GLU A 374 0.11 31.19 -7.93
C GLU A 374 -0.17 31.17 -6.42
N MET A 375 0.64 30.41 -5.69
CA MET A 375 0.52 30.25 -4.25
C MET A 375 1.78 30.77 -3.56
N VAL A 376 1.62 31.22 -2.32
CA VAL A 376 2.72 31.47 -1.39
C VAL A 376 2.50 30.64 -0.13
N LEU A 377 3.60 30.32 0.58
CA LEU A 377 3.48 29.61 1.85
C LEU A 377 3.30 30.60 2.99
N GLY A 378 2.13 30.55 3.63
CA GLY A 378 1.81 31.27 4.86
C GLY A 378 2.44 30.64 6.11
N GLU A 379 1.89 30.96 7.27
CA GLU A 379 2.34 30.43 8.56
C GLU A 379 2.12 28.92 8.70
N PRO A 380 2.97 28.23 9.49
CA PRO A 380 2.79 26.81 9.76
C PRO A 380 1.51 26.53 10.55
N ASP A 381 0.85 25.42 10.22
CA ASP A 381 -0.27 24.87 11.04
C ASP A 381 0.27 24.22 12.34
N LYS A 382 -0.64 23.73 13.20
CA LYS A 382 -0.28 23.06 14.46
C LYS A 382 0.61 21.83 14.29
N LYS A 383 0.71 21.28 13.06
CA LYS A 383 1.58 20.16 12.68
C LYS A 383 2.87 20.61 11.98
N GLY A 384 3.16 21.92 11.97
CA GLY A 384 4.34 22.51 11.34
C GLY A 384 4.27 22.62 9.81
N ARG A 385 3.12 22.32 9.16
CA ARG A 385 2.96 22.40 7.71
C ARG A 385 2.49 23.79 7.32
N ARG A 386 3.22 24.45 6.41
CA ARG A 386 2.87 25.78 5.93
C ARG A 386 1.63 25.74 5.04
N ARG A 387 0.65 26.61 5.35
CA ARG A 387 -0.61 26.70 4.60
C ARG A 387 -0.34 27.40 3.26
N PRO A 388 -0.80 26.84 2.12
CA PRO A 388 -0.76 27.52 0.84
C PRO A 388 -1.81 28.64 0.82
N VAL A 389 -1.39 29.84 0.38
CA VAL A 389 -2.23 31.04 0.28
C VAL A 389 -2.21 31.52 -1.16
N PRO A 390 -3.34 31.75 -1.82
CA PRO A 390 -3.38 32.25 -3.20
C PRO A 390 -2.87 33.68 -3.31
N VAL A 391 -2.18 33.98 -4.40
CA VAL A 391 -1.77 35.35 -4.76
C VAL A 391 -2.85 35.91 -5.69
N GLU A 392 -3.62 36.86 -5.21
CA GLU A 392 -4.71 37.46 -5.99
C GLU A 392 -4.23 38.09 -7.29
N GLY A 393 -4.92 37.84 -8.37
CA GLY A 393 -4.62 38.38 -9.70
C GLY A 393 -3.44 37.71 -10.42
N SER A 394 -2.88 36.60 -9.87
CA SER A 394 -1.78 35.84 -10.50
C SER A 394 -2.26 34.71 -11.39
N ASN A 395 -3.51 34.73 -11.84
CA ASN A 395 -4.08 33.68 -12.66
C ASN A 395 -3.30 33.50 -13.98
N PHE A 396 -3.08 32.25 -14.36
CA PHE A 396 -2.46 31.87 -15.63
C PHE A 396 -3.04 30.53 -16.11
N SER A 397 -2.83 30.24 -17.39
CA SER A 397 -3.34 29.00 -17.99
C SER A 397 -2.22 28.01 -18.28
N VAL A 398 -2.46 26.73 -17.99
CA VAL A 398 -1.60 25.61 -18.36
C VAL A 398 -2.36 24.79 -19.40
N ALA A 399 -1.85 24.78 -20.63
CA ALA A 399 -2.44 23.98 -21.71
C ALA A 399 -2.25 22.49 -21.44
N CYS A 400 -3.31 21.71 -21.51
CA CYS A 400 -3.29 20.25 -21.35
C CYS A 400 -4.50 19.62 -22.02
N ASP A 401 -4.36 18.36 -22.37
CA ASP A 401 -5.40 17.56 -23.02
C ASP A 401 -5.99 16.53 -22.04
N THR A 402 -5.27 16.27 -20.94
CA THR A 402 -5.69 15.38 -19.85
C THR A 402 -5.29 15.97 -18.50
N ALA A 403 -6.17 15.86 -17.53
CA ALA A 403 -5.90 16.20 -16.13
C ALA A 403 -6.27 15.02 -15.22
N ILE A 404 -5.39 14.71 -14.24
CA ILE A 404 -5.58 13.62 -13.29
C ILE A 404 -5.59 14.20 -11.87
N LEU A 405 -6.66 13.94 -11.14
CA LEU A 405 -6.88 14.45 -9.78
C LEU A 405 -6.38 13.44 -8.75
N ALA A 406 -5.15 13.64 -8.25
CA ALA A 406 -4.51 12.77 -7.24
C ALA A 406 -4.48 13.46 -5.87
N LEU A 407 -5.66 13.74 -5.32
CA LEU A 407 -5.87 14.62 -4.15
C LEU A 407 -5.96 13.87 -2.82
N GLY A 408 -5.92 12.55 -2.85
CA GLY A 408 -6.10 11.65 -1.73
C GLY A 408 -7.46 10.97 -1.74
N TYR A 409 -7.78 10.25 -0.66
CA TYR A 409 -8.91 9.34 -0.60
C TYR A 409 -9.73 9.52 0.65
N TRP A 410 -11.02 9.16 0.56
CA TRP A 410 -11.98 9.05 1.64
C TRP A 410 -12.46 7.61 1.79
N PRO A 411 -12.86 7.17 3.00
CA PRO A 411 -13.54 5.89 3.16
C PRO A 411 -14.93 5.92 2.55
N ASP A 412 -15.41 4.76 2.07
CA ASP A 412 -16.81 4.63 1.69
C ASP A 412 -17.68 4.49 2.96
N PRO A 413 -18.64 5.39 3.17
CA PRO A 413 -19.51 5.36 4.36
C PRO A 413 -20.58 4.27 4.33
N ILE A 414 -20.68 3.45 3.28
CA ILE A 414 -21.79 2.51 3.07
C ILE A 414 -21.91 1.48 4.20
N ILE A 415 -20.79 0.94 4.67
CA ILE A 415 -20.77 -0.05 5.75
C ILE A 415 -21.39 0.52 7.03
N GLY A 416 -20.97 1.74 7.44
CA GLY A 416 -21.55 2.40 8.60
C GLY A 416 -23.05 2.73 8.44
N LYS A 417 -23.45 3.15 7.23
CA LYS A 417 -24.87 3.47 6.94
C LYS A 417 -25.79 2.25 6.94
N THR A 418 -25.27 1.07 6.63
CA THR A 418 -26.06 -0.16 6.50
C THR A 418 -25.88 -1.13 7.65
N THR A 419 -25.08 -0.76 8.65
CA THR A 419 -24.81 -1.59 9.82
C THR A 419 -25.24 -0.84 11.09
N PRO A 420 -26.43 -1.15 11.65
CA PRO A 420 -26.86 -0.59 12.93
C PRO A 420 -25.83 -0.86 14.04
N ASP A 421 -25.68 0.06 14.97
CA ASP A 421 -24.79 -0.02 16.14
C ASP A 421 -23.28 -0.06 15.82
N LEU A 422 -22.89 0.14 14.54
CA LEU A 422 -21.51 0.34 14.15
C LEU A 422 -21.19 1.84 14.18
N GLU A 423 -20.40 2.27 15.14
CA GLU A 423 -19.95 3.66 15.25
C GLU A 423 -18.95 4.02 14.15
N THR A 424 -19.19 5.19 13.55
CA THR A 424 -18.28 5.79 12.55
C THR A 424 -18.02 7.26 12.87
N HIS A 425 -16.91 7.78 12.38
CA HIS A 425 -16.67 9.22 12.37
C HIS A 425 -17.56 9.92 11.33
N ASP A 426 -17.77 11.22 11.46
CA ASP A 426 -18.61 12.03 10.54
C ASP A 426 -18.21 11.90 9.06
N TRP A 427 -16.95 11.59 8.80
CA TRP A 427 -16.35 11.40 7.47
C TRP A 427 -16.28 9.94 7.00
N GLY A 428 -16.90 8.99 7.74
CA GLY A 428 -17.11 7.61 7.31
C GLY A 428 -16.05 6.60 7.77
N LEU A 429 -14.99 7.01 8.48
CA LEU A 429 -14.03 6.08 9.09
C LEU A 429 -14.73 5.27 10.20
N ILE A 430 -14.43 3.97 10.25
CA ILE A 430 -14.97 3.08 11.28
C ILE A 430 -14.28 3.37 12.62
N SER A 431 -15.07 3.55 13.67
CA SER A 431 -14.55 3.78 15.02
C SER A 431 -14.03 2.47 15.61
N VAL A 432 -12.75 2.47 15.97
CA VAL A 432 -12.09 1.37 16.68
C VAL A 432 -11.48 1.93 17.96
N PRO A 433 -12.17 1.83 19.09
CA PRO A 433 -11.72 2.40 20.37
C PRO A 433 -10.36 1.85 20.83
N ASN A 434 -10.10 0.56 20.58
CA ASN A 434 -8.84 -0.09 20.90
C ASN A 434 -8.16 -0.64 19.65
N LYS A 435 -7.18 0.09 19.13
CA LYS A 435 -6.41 -0.32 17.96
C LYS A 435 -5.58 -1.59 18.17
N ALA A 436 -5.33 -1.98 19.41
CA ALA A 436 -4.60 -3.22 19.70
C ALA A 436 -5.45 -4.48 19.49
N THR A 437 -6.76 -4.35 19.31
CA THR A 437 -7.67 -5.47 19.03
C THR A 437 -8.41 -5.33 17.72
N GLY A 438 -8.56 -4.12 17.20
CA GLY A 438 -9.42 -3.85 16.05
C GLY A 438 -10.92 -4.01 16.32
N ALA A 439 -11.34 -4.25 17.58
CA ALA A 439 -12.74 -4.41 17.95
C ALA A 439 -13.51 -3.08 17.74
N THR A 440 -14.68 -3.17 17.10
CA THR A 440 -15.58 -2.04 16.88
C THR A 440 -16.58 -1.91 18.04
N SER A 441 -17.49 -0.94 17.95
CA SER A 441 -18.64 -0.80 18.89
C SER A 441 -19.59 -2.01 18.82
N ARG A 442 -19.59 -2.75 17.71
CA ARG A 442 -20.50 -3.89 17.50
C ARG A 442 -19.82 -5.21 17.83
N PRO A 443 -20.37 -6.02 18.77
CA PRO A 443 -19.82 -7.33 19.14
C PRO A 443 -19.64 -8.27 17.94
N GLY A 444 -18.50 -8.96 17.88
CA GLY A 444 -18.17 -9.87 16.81
C GLY A 444 -17.74 -9.19 15.49
N VAL A 445 -17.70 -7.86 15.46
CA VAL A 445 -17.26 -7.07 14.29
C VAL A 445 -15.96 -6.36 14.62
N PHE A 446 -14.97 -6.57 13.77
CA PHE A 446 -13.61 -6.02 13.88
C PHE A 446 -13.26 -5.23 12.63
N SER A 447 -12.35 -4.29 12.74
CA SER A 447 -11.92 -3.48 11.60
C SER A 447 -10.46 -3.08 11.70
N GLY A 448 -9.82 -2.82 10.54
CA GLY A 448 -8.44 -2.38 10.47
C GLY A 448 -8.04 -1.91 9.08
N GLY A 449 -6.89 -1.22 9.00
CA GLY A 449 -6.40 -0.58 7.78
C GLY A 449 -7.04 0.78 7.52
N ASP A 450 -7.00 1.22 6.27
CA ASP A 450 -7.32 2.59 5.88
C ASP A 450 -8.79 2.99 6.15
N CYS A 451 -9.70 2.04 6.25
CA CYS A 451 -11.08 2.33 6.67
C CYS A 451 -11.21 2.75 8.16
N VAL A 452 -10.13 2.61 8.94
CA VAL A 452 -10.05 3.03 10.35
C VAL A 452 -9.14 4.25 10.51
N THR A 453 -7.99 4.26 9.83
CA THR A 453 -6.94 5.29 10.03
C THR A 453 -6.96 6.41 9.00
N GLY A 454 -7.68 6.25 7.91
CA GLY A 454 -7.47 6.95 6.66
C GLY A 454 -6.31 6.32 5.85
N PRO A 455 -6.08 6.78 4.61
CA PRO A 455 -5.04 6.23 3.73
C PRO A 455 -3.66 6.22 4.37
N ASP A 456 -3.01 5.05 4.38
CA ASP A 456 -1.69 4.83 4.98
C ASP A 456 -0.92 3.76 4.16
N LEU A 457 0.04 3.09 4.76
CA LEU A 457 0.94 2.15 4.09
C LEU A 457 0.33 0.74 4.01
N VAL A 458 0.73 -0.02 2.98
CA VAL A 458 0.43 -1.45 2.87
C VAL A 458 0.83 -2.21 4.14
N VAL A 459 2.01 -1.93 4.67
CA VAL A 459 2.56 -2.60 5.85
C VAL A 459 1.76 -2.29 7.12
N THR A 460 1.26 -1.08 7.31
CA THR A 460 0.44 -0.71 8.47
C THR A 460 -0.95 -1.35 8.40
N ALA A 461 -1.56 -1.38 7.21
CA ALA A 461 -2.81 -2.08 6.98
C ALA A 461 -2.68 -3.59 7.22
N MET A 462 -1.59 -4.22 6.76
CA MET A 462 -1.26 -5.62 7.03
C MET A 462 -1.16 -5.91 8.54
N VAL A 463 -0.45 -5.08 9.29
CA VAL A 463 -0.33 -5.22 10.75
C VAL A 463 -1.68 -5.11 11.43
N ALA A 464 -2.53 -4.18 11.00
CA ALA A 464 -3.89 -4.04 11.56
C ALA A 464 -4.73 -5.30 11.33
N GLY A 465 -4.66 -5.91 10.14
CA GLY A 465 -5.34 -7.18 9.83
C GLY A 465 -4.86 -8.33 10.70
N ARG A 466 -3.53 -8.49 10.86
CA ARG A 466 -2.94 -9.52 11.75
C ARG A 466 -3.36 -9.33 13.21
N THR A 467 -3.40 -8.08 13.66
CA THR A 467 -3.81 -7.73 15.03
C THR A 467 -5.29 -8.07 15.26
N ALA A 468 -6.15 -7.67 14.35
CA ALA A 468 -7.58 -7.99 14.44
C ALA A 468 -7.84 -9.50 14.39
N ALA A 469 -7.12 -10.26 13.57
CA ALA A 469 -7.27 -11.72 13.50
C ALA A 469 -6.97 -12.41 14.83
N ARG A 470 -5.97 -11.94 15.59
CA ARG A 470 -5.71 -12.47 16.96
C ARG A 470 -6.87 -12.19 17.88
N ALA A 471 -7.38 -10.97 17.88
CA ALA A 471 -8.53 -10.61 18.70
C ALA A 471 -9.82 -11.36 18.30
N ILE A 472 -10.00 -11.62 16.99
CA ILE A 472 -11.09 -12.48 16.51
C ILE A 472 -10.92 -13.90 17.03
N HIS A 473 -9.72 -14.45 17.00
CA HIS A 473 -9.45 -15.80 17.54
C HIS A 473 -9.79 -15.86 19.03
N GLU A 474 -9.30 -14.92 19.84
CA GLU A 474 -9.61 -14.82 21.27
C GLU A 474 -11.12 -14.71 21.52
N TYR A 475 -11.82 -13.85 20.78
CA TYR A 475 -13.27 -13.70 20.87
C TYR A 475 -14.02 -15.01 20.53
N LEU A 476 -13.56 -15.76 19.54
CA LEU A 476 -14.19 -17.05 19.13
C LEU A 476 -13.93 -18.15 20.15
N GLU A 477 -12.80 -18.15 20.83
CA GLU A 477 -12.51 -19.08 21.93
C GLU A 477 -13.37 -18.78 23.18
N GLU A 478 -13.51 -17.51 23.55
CA GLU A 478 -14.33 -17.07 24.69
C GLU A 478 -15.82 -17.41 24.46
N THR A 479 -16.36 -17.08 23.27
CA THR A 479 -17.77 -17.37 22.95
C THR A 479 -18.06 -18.87 22.80
N ALA A 480 -17.06 -19.70 22.58
CA ALA A 480 -17.21 -21.16 22.58
C ALA A 480 -17.24 -21.76 24.00
N ALA A 481 -16.64 -21.07 24.97
CA ALA A 481 -16.59 -21.51 26.37
C ALA A 481 -17.86 -21.16 27.18
N GLU A 482 -18.71 -20.23 26.70
CA GLU A 482 -19.98 -19.93 27.36
C GLU A 482 -20.96 -21.08 27.15
N PRO A 483 -21.47 -21.74 28.22
CA PRO A 483 -22.49 -22.76 28.08
C PRO A 483 -23.76 -22.15 27.47
N ALA A 484 -24.36 -22.87 26.50
CA ALA A 484 -25.62 -22.44 25.92
C ALA A 484 -26.63 -22.16 27.03
N PRO A 485 -27.34 -21.01 27.00
CA PRO A 485 -28.36 -20.72 28.00
C PRO A 485 -29.36 -21.87 28.01
N ASP A 486 -29.60 -22.44 29.20
CA ASP A 486 -30.61 -23.48 29.40
C ASP A 486 -31.93 -23.04 28.77
N ARG A 487 -32.42 -23.81 27.79
CA ARG A 487 -33.67 -23.57 27.09
C ARG A 487 -34.85 -24.09 27.94
#